data_3e685191f32719e53480183e5d3820c3
#
_entry.id   3e685191f32719e53480183e5d3820c3
#
_cell.length_a   1.000
_cell.length_b   1.000
_cell.length_c   1.000
_cell.angle_alpha   90.00
_cell.angle_beta   90.00
_cell.angle_gamma   90.00
#
_symmetry.space_group_name_H-M   'P 1'
#
loop_
_entity.id
_entity.type
_entity.pdbx_description
1 polymer ?
#
loop_
_entity_poly.entity_id
_entity_poly.type
_entity_poly.pdbx_seq_one_letter_code
_entity_poly.pdbx_strand_id
1 'polypeptide(L)'
;PRYLRGRAMSVMGGSMRLSVLVGTVAGGALVEVVGGRWTIAAAGLAAAIGLPAVIPTALRPEWEVAPIGTDFPSLATVVRLHHRPLVRVGVFGSLAMAAREGRMVLLPLVGVSLGLRPSAIGALVATGYAADVLLFPVSGHVMDRLGRLSAMVPAYGLLTVGLFLLASADTTTGVLAAGLVMGVGNGLSSGSLFTLGSDVAPPEGTASFLSAVSVVTDGGRVLGPLLVGLVAAAAGLAWAAVALAVVMALGVLWLAIVVGETSDRPTGDGLATTGA
;
A
#
# COMPACT_ATOMS: atom_id res chain seq x y z
N PRO A 1 10.11 -23.33 -10.86
CA PRO A 1 8.91 -23.69 -11.62
C PRO A 1 7.86 -22.60 -11.55
N ARG A 2 7.16 -22.30 -12.66
CA ARG A 2 6.19 -21.18 -12.76
C ARG A 2 5.05 -21.28 -11.74
N TYR A 3 4.64 -22.49 -11.34
CA TYR A 3 3.57 -22.72 -10.37
C TYR A 3 3.92 -22.35 -8.93
N LEU A 4 5.21 -22.19 -8.59
CA LEU A 4 5.66 -21.77 -7.26
C LEU A 4 5.77 -20.24 -7.12
N ARG A 5 5.78 -19.48 -8.24
CA ARG A 5 5.93 -18.02 -8.21
C ARG A 5 4.81 -17.34 -7.41
N GLY A 6 3.56 -17.73 -7.66
CA GLY A 6 2.42 -17.16 -6.93
C GLY A 6 2.50 -17.42 -5.42
N ARG A 7 2.86 -18.65 -5.03
CA ARG A 7 3.04 -19.00 -3.62
C ARG A 7 4.19 -18.22 -2.98
N ALA A 8 5.33 -18.10 -3.67
CA ALA A 8 6.47 -17.33 -3.19
C ALA A 8 6.12 -15.84 -2.98
N MET A 9 5.42 -15.23 -3.94
CA MET A 9 4.97 -13.83 -3.83
C MET A 9 3.97 -13.65 -2.69
N SER A 10 3.04 -14.60 -2.50
CA SER A 10 2.08 -14.56 -1.39
C SER A 10 2.77 -14.70 -0.03
N VAL A 11 3.72 -15.63 0.09
CA VAL A 11 4.50 -15.82 1.33
C VAL A 11 5.33 -14.57 1.62
N MET A 12 5.98 -13.99 0.61
CA MET A 12 6.77 -12.76 0.77
C MET A 12 5.88 -11.58 1.20
N GLY A 13 4.74 -11.38 0.55
CA GLY A 13 3.81 -10.31 0.91
C GLY A 13 3.17 -10.50 2.28
N GLY A 14 2.86 -11.74 2.65
CA GLY A 14 2.34 -12.10 3.98
C GLY A 14 3.37 -11.91 5.08
N SER A 15 4.63 -12.35 4.86
CA SER A 15 5.70 -12.19 5.85
C SER A 15 6.06 -10.73 6.10
N MET A 16 6.09 -9.88 5.06
CA MET A 16 6.29 -8.43 5.24
C MET A 16 5.22 -7.81 6.15
N ARG A 17 3.93 -8.13 5.92
CA ARG A 17 2.82 -7.60 6.74
C ARG A 17 2.86 -8.14 8.17
N LEU A 18 3.14 -9.44 8.32
CA LEU A 18 3.28 -10.04 9.63
C LEU A 18 4.43 -9.41 10.42
N SER A 19 5.55 -9.13 9.76
CA SER A 19 6.69 -8.43 10.38
C SER A 19 6.33 -7.04 10.85
N VAL A 20 5.53 -6.28 10.10
CA VAL A 20 5.04 -4.98 10.54
C VAL A 20 4.08 -5.11 11.71
N LEU A 21 3.15 -6.07 11.67
CA LEU A 21 2.22 -6.34 12.78
C LEU A 21 2.97 -6.69 14.07
N VAL A 22 3.89 -7.65 14.01
CA VAL A 22 4.71 -8.05 15.16
C VAL A 22 5.61 -6.90 15.63
N GLY A 23 6.23 -6.20 14.69
CA GLY A 23 7.13 -5.08 14.96
C GLY A 23 6.45 -3.91 15.67
N THR A 24 5.20 -3.59 15.32
CA THR A 24 4.45 -2.50 15.97
C THR A 24 4.04 -2.85 17.40
N VAL A 25 3.61 -4.09 17.64
CA VAL A 25 3.29 -4.56 19.01
C VAL A 25 4.56 -4.64 19.87
N ALA A 26 5.57 -5.34 19.37
CA ALA A 26 6.83 -5.51 20.10
C ALA A 26 7.56 -4.18 20.31
N GLY A 27 7.58 -3.32 19.31
CA GLY A 27 8.19 -2.00 19.38
C GLY A 27 7.52 -1.10 20.42
N GLY A 28 6.18 -1.05 20.44
CA GLY A 28 5.43 -0.31 21.44
C GLY A 28 5.71 -0.79 22.87
N ALA A 29 5.73 -2.11 23.09
CA ALA A 29 6.05 -2.70 24.39
C ALA A 29 7.52 -2.44 24.80
N LEU A 30 8.47 -2.58 23.87
CA LEU A 30 9.88 -2.32 24.14
C LEU A 30 10.15 -0.85 24.48
N VAL A 31 9.53 0.09 23.78
CA VAL A 31 9.67 1.52 24.08
C VAL A 31 9.23 1.82 25.51
N GLU A 32 8.18 1.17 26.00
CA GLU A 32 7.67 1.35 27.36
C GLU A 32 8.62 0.77 28.42
N VAL A 33 9.25 -0.38 28.14
CA VAL A 33 10.11 -1.08 29.12
C VAL A 33 11.55 -0.56 29.12
N VAL A 34 12.15 -0.39 27.94
CA VAL A 34 13.59 -0.07 27.81
C VAL A 34 13.85 1.33 27.23
N GLY A 35 12.81 2.03 26.81
CA GLY A 35 12.91 3.35 26.19
C GLY A 35 13.25 3.30 24.69
N GLY A 36 12.96 4.40 23.99
CA GLY A 36 13.06 4.49 22.52
C GLY A 36 14.47 4.21 21.99
N ARG A 37 15.51 4.70 22.66
CA ARG A 37 16.92 4.49 22.25
C ARG A 37 17.29 3.01 22.16
N TRP A 38 16.94 2.23 23.18
CA TRP A 38 17.26 0.80 23.22
C TRP A 38 16.34 -0.01 22.30
N THR A 39 15.12 0.43 22.09
CA THR A 39 14.23 -0.19 21.09
C THR A 39 14.78 -0.06 19.69
N ILE A 40 15.31 1.11 19.32
CA ILE A 40 15.97 1.32 18.01
C ILE A 40 17.20 0.41 17.89
N ALA A 41 18.03 0.32 18.94
CA ALA A 41 19.19 -0.57 18.95
C ALA A 41 18.79 -2.05 18.79
N ALA A 42 17.73 -2.49 19.48
CA ALA A 42 17.20 -3.84 19.37
C ALA A 42 16.67 -4.14 17.94
N ALA A 43 16.01 -3.18 17.32
CA ALA A 43 15.55 -3.31 15.91
C ALA A 43 16.73 -3.43 14.96
N GLY A 44 17.79 -2.64 15.14
CA GLY A 44 19.04 -2.74 14.38
C GLY A 44 19.74 -4.10 14.55
N LEU A 45 19.78 -4.61 15.79
CA LEU A 45 20.33 -5.94 16.08
C LEU A 45 19.50 -7.05 15.43
N ALA A 46 18.18 -6.98 15.50
CA ALA A 46 17.30 -7.95 14.85
C ALA A 46 17.50 -7.97 13.33
N ALA A 47 17.68 -6.82 12.70
CA ALA A 47 18.01 -6.72 11.28
C ALA A 47 19.41 -7.34 10.98
N ALA A 48 20.40 -7.09 11.84
CA ALA A 48 21.74 -7.65 11.69
C ALA A 48 21.76 -9.19 11.82
N ILE A 49 20.93 -9.77 12.70
CA ILE A 49 20.76 -11.22 12.85
C ILE A 49 20.22 -11.87 11.56
N GLY A 50 19.44 -11.13 10.76
CA GLY A 50 18.93 -11.60 9.46
C GLY A 50 20.00 -11.69 8.36
N LEU A 51 21.09 -10.93 8.46
CA LEU A 51 22.14 -10.89 7.42
C LEU A 51 22.79 -12.25 7.10
N PRO A 52 23.17 -13.08 8.09
CA PRO A 52 23.77 -14.38 7.81
C PRO A 52 22.87 -15.32 7.01
N ALA A 53 21.56 -15.16 7.08
CA ALA A 53 20.62 -15.95 6.29
C ALA A 53 20.58 -15.53 4.81
N VAL A 54 20.89 -14.27 4.51
CA VAL A 54 20.86 -13.71 3.16
C VAL A 54 22.19 -13.90 2.43
N ILE A 55 23.33 -13.79 3.14
CA ILE A 55 24.67 -13.87 2.56
C ILE A 55 24.90 -15.16 1.75
N PRO A 56 24.59 -16.39 2.26
CA PRO A 56 24.81 -17.60 1.50
C PRO A 56 23.96 -17.68 0.22
N THR A 57 22.77 -17.08 0.24
CA THR A 57 21.89 -17.05 -0.94
C THR A 57 22.39 -16.05 -1.97
N ALA A 58 22.88 -14.89 -1.54
CA ALA A 58 23.43 -13.86 -2.43
C ALA A 58 24.74 -14.28 -3.11
N LEU A 59 25.51 -15.19 -2.48
CA LEU A 59 26.79 -15.68 -3.02
C LEU A 59 26.66 -16.94 -3.89
N ARG A 60 25.46 -17.45 -4.16
CA ARG A 60 25.27 -18.62 -5.03
C ARG A 60 25.41 -18.24 -6.50
N PRO A 61 26.36 -18.87 -7.25
CA PRO A 61 26.54 -18.57 -8.67
C PRO A 61 25.32 -18.89 -9.54
N GLU A 62 24.47 -19.80 -9.06
CA GLU A 62 23.23 -20.24 -9.74
C GLU A 62 22.18 -19.11 -9.86
N TRP A 63 22.40 -18.01 -9.17
CA TRP A 63 21.55 -16.81 -9.23
C TRP A 63 22.09 -15.77 -10.21
N GLU A 64 23.00 -16.16 -11.10
CA GLU A 64 23.29 -15.31 -12.25
C GLU A 64 21.95 -15.05 -12.96
N VAL A 65 21.45 -13.85 -12.76
CA VAL A 65 20.32 -13.35 -13.51
C VAL A 65 20.76 -13.43 -14.96
N ALA A 66 20.07 -14.26 -15.76
CA ALA A 66 20.32 -14.33 -17.20
C ALA A 66 20.45 -12.87 -17.68
N PRO A 67 21.49 -12.55 -18.47
CA PRO A 67 21.73 -11.18 -18.89
C PRO A 67 20.41 -10.64 -19.42
N ILE A 68 19.91 -9.58 -18.75
CA ILE A 68 18.71 -8.89 -19.17
C ILE A 68 19.04 -8.45 -20.58
N GLY A 69 18.38 -9.07 -21.58
CA GLY A 69 18.64 -8.79 -22.99
C GLY A 69 18.67 -7.26 -23.16
N THR A 70 19.64 -6.77 -23.89
CA THR A 70 19.91 -5.35 -24.11
C THR A 70 18.78 -4.60 -24.85
N ASP A 71 17.72 -5.30 -25.21
CA ASP A 71 16.61 -4.81 -26.03
C ASP A 71 15.40 -4.27 -25.22
N PHE A 72 15.55 -4.06 -23.90
CA PHE A 72 14.49 -3.37 -23.14
C PHE A 72 14.50 -1.88 -23.49
N PRO A 73 13.35 -1.33 -23.91
CA PRO A 73 13.26 0.11 -24.15
C PRO A 73 13.66 0.86 -22.88
N SER A 74 14.49 1.91 -23.04
CA SER A 74 14.91 2.72 -21.90
C SER A 74 13.70 3.28 -21.16
N LEU A 75 13.84 3.52 -19.84
CA LEU A 75 12.78 4.13 -19.05
C LEU A 75 12.25 5.42 -19.68
N ALA A 76 13.15 6.25 -20.22
CA ALA A 76 12.80 7.49 -20.92
C ALA A 76 11.94 7.23 -22.17
N THR A 77 12.25 6.19 -22.93
CA THR A 77 11.48 5.79 -24.11
C THR A 77 10.08 5.33 -23.72
N VAL A 78 9.96 4.49 -22.68
CA VAL A 78 8.67 4.01 -22.19
C VAL A 78 7.81 5.15 -21.66
N VAL A 79 8.38 6.06 -20.86
CA VAL A 79 7.68 7.24 -20.35
C VAL A 79 7.19 8.11 -21.50
N ARG A 80 8.02 8.34 -22.52
CA ARG A 80 7.66 9.17 -23.68
C ARG A 80 6.54 8.56 -24.51
N LEU A 81 6.57 7.25 -24.78
CA LEU A 81 5.60 6.56 -25.61
C LEU A 81 4.29 6.25 -24.87
N HIS A 82 4.38 5.95 -23.57
CA HIS A 82 3.23 5.51 -22.77
C HIS A 82 2.87 6.48 -21.64
N HIS A 83 3.10 7.79 -21.85
CA HIS A 83 2.83 8.81 -20.83
C HIS A 83 1.36 8.87 -20.38
N ARG A 84 0.39 8.64 -21.28
CA ARG A 84 -1.03 8.69 -20.94
C ARG A 84 -1.44 7.61 -19.92
N PRO A 85 -1.22 6.29 -20.15
CA PRO A 85 -1.51 5.28 -19.14
C PRO A 85 -0.65 5.45 -17.89
N LEU A 86 0.62 5.88 -18.02
CA LEU A 86 1.49 6.15 -16.89
C LEU A 86 0.91 7.25 -15.98
N VAL A 87 0.45 8.37 -16.54
CA VAL A 87 -0.16 9.46 -15.77
C VAL A 87 -1.46 9.01 -15.11
N ARG A 88 -2.33 8.28 -15.83
CA ARG A 88 -3.61 7.81 -15.28
C ARG A 88 -3.40 6.95 -14.02
N VAL A 89 -2.54 5.95 -14.11
CA VAL A 89 -2.26 5.02 -12.99
C VAL A 89 -1.34 5.67 -11.96
N GLY A 90 -0.34 6.42 -12.41
CA GLY A 90 0.63 7.08 -11.54
C GLY A 90 0.01 8.12 -10.61
N VAL A 91 -0.89 8.97 -11.11
CA VAL A 91 -1.60 9.95 -10.28
C VAL A 91 -2.43 9.25 -9.20
N PHE A 92 -3.25 8.26 -9.59
CA PHE A 92 -3.99 7.48 -8.61
C PHE A 92 -3.06 6.83 -7.58
N GLY A 93 -2.01 6.15 -8.05
CA GLY A 93 -1.04 5.47 -7.20
C GLY A 93 -0.34 6.42 -6.23
N SER A 94 0.03 7.63 -6.67
CA SER A 94 0.65 8.65 -5.81
C SER A 94 -0.30 9.13 -4.73
N LEU A 95 -1.58 9.42 -5.06
CA LEU A 95 -2.59 9.83 -4.09
C LEU A 95 -2.88 8.71 -3.07
N ALA A 96 -3.00 7.46 -3.54
CA ALA A 96 -3.20 6.31 -2.70
C ALA A 96 -2.01 6.04 -1.76
N MET A 97 -0.76 6.16 -2.27
CA MET A 97 0.44 6.00 -1.44
C MET A 97 0.59 7.15 -0.46
N ALA A 98 0.28 8.39 -0.83
CA ALA A 98 0.28 9.51 0.10
C ALA A 98 -0.67 9.28 1.28
N ALA A 99 -1.89 8.83 1.02
CA ALA A 99 -2.86 8.51 2.08
C ALA A 99 -2.38 7.33 2.95
N ARG A 100 -1.83 6.28 2.35
CA ARG A 100 -1.33 5.09 3.06
C ARG A 100 -0.15 5.39 3.96
N GLU A 101 0.87 6.09 3.46
CA GLU A 101 2.07 6.40 4.25
C GLU A 101 1.80 7.55 5.23
N GLY A 102 0.98 8.54 4.84
CA GLY A 102 0.57 9.62 5.73
C GLY A 102 -0.16 9.10 6.98
N ARG A 103 -1.07 8.12 6.83
CA ARG A 103 -1.76 7.51 7.99
C ARG A 103 -0.81 6.80 8.95
N MET A 104 0.32 6.25 8.45
CA MET A 104 1.31 5.58 9.30
C MET A 104 1.97 6.54 10.29
N VAL A 105 2.13 7.79 9.88
CA VAL A 105 2.64 8.86 10.76
C VAL A 105 1.52 9.44 11.60
N LEU A 106 0.37 9.68 11.00
CA LEU A 106 -0.75 10.37 11.64
C LEU A 106 -1.35 9.57 12.80
N LEU A 107 -1.58 8.26 12.62
CA LEU A 107 -2.24 7.41 13.61
C LEU A 107 -1.48 7.36 14.96
N PRO A 108 -0.14 7.13 14.98
CA PRO A 108 0.63 7.24 16.22
C PRO A 108 0.61 8.65 16.83
N LEU A 109 0.67 9.72 16.03
CA LEU A 109 0.64 11.08 16.52
C LEU A 109 -0.68 11.42 17.23
N VAL A 110 -1.81 10.96 16.67
CA VAL A 110 -3.12 11.06 17.33
C VAL A 110 -3.13 10.25 18.63
N GLY A 111 -2.54 9.06 18.66
CA GLY A 111 -2.39 8.29 19.90
C GLY A 111 -1.60 9.03 20.96
N VAL A 112 -0.49 9.69 20.59
CA VAL A 112 0.32 10.52 21.51
C VAL A 112 -0.49 11.72 22.01
N SER A 113 -1.24 12.40 21.16
CA SER A 113 -2.06 13.56 21.55
C SER A 113 -3.17 13.20 22.55
N LEU A 114 -3.64 11.96 22.53
CA LEU A 114 -4.58 11.40 23.52
C LEU A 114 -3.90 10.91 24.81
N GLY A 115 -2.58 11.08 24.93
CA GLY A 115 -1.82 10.64 26.11
C GLY A 115 -1.67 9.12 26.23
N LEU A 116 -1.83 8.37 25.14
CA LEU A 116 -1.70 6.92 25.16
C LEU A 116 -0.25 6.48 25.41
N ARG A 117 -0.08 5.40 26.16
CA ARG A 117 1.23 4.76 26.36
C ARG A 117 1.75 4.18 25.03
N PRO A 118 3.07 4.06 24.85
CA PRO A 118 3.67 3.50 23.65
C PRO A 118 3.13 2.10 23.28
N SER A 119 2.90 1.23 24.27
CA SER A 119 2.32 -0.10 24.05
C SER A 119 0.89 -0.03 23.52
N ALA A 120 0.08 0.91 24.03
CA ALA A 120 -1.29 1.13 23.55
C ALA A 120 -1.30 1.68 22.11
N ILE A 121 -0.37 2.58 21.77
CA ILE A 121 -0.19 3.08 20.40
C ILE A 121 0.23 1.94 19.47
N GLY A 122 1.18 1.11 19.89
CA GLY A 122 1.58 -0.09 19.13
C GLY A 122 0.41 -1.04 18.86
N ALA A 123 -0.42 -1.33 19.89
CA ALA A 123 -1.60 -2.16 19.77
C ALA A 123 -2.67 -1.55 18.82
N LEU A 124 -2.87 -0.23 18.92
CA LEU A 124 -3.78 0.52 18.05
C LEU A 124 -3.39 0.41 16.59
N VAL A 125 -2.13 0.62 16.26
CA VAL A 125 -1.60 0.48 14.90
C VAL A 125 -1.68 -0.98 14.44
N ALA A 126 -1.34 -1.92 15.32
CA ALA A 126 -1.38 -3.36 15.05
C ALA A 126 -2.80 -3.86 14.70
N THR A 127 -3.85 -3.29 15.30
CA THR A 127 -5.24 -3.65 14.99
C THR A 127 -5.58 -3.38 13.52
N GLY A 128 -5.16 -2.25 12.96
CA GLY A 128 -5.29 -1.94 11.55
C GLY A 128 -4.51 -2.91 10.66
N TYR A 129 -3.29 -3.27 11.04
CA TYR A 129 -2.49 -4.27 10.33
C TYR A 129 -3.06 -5.68 10.42
N ALA A 130 -3.68 -6.06 11.54
CA ALA A 130 -4.35 -7.35 11.67
C ALA A 130 -5.50 -7.48 10.67
N ALA A 131 -6.32 -6.42 10.52
CA ALA A 131 -7.37 -6.38 9.51
C ALA A 131 -6.80 -6.47 8.08
N ASP A 132 -5.69 -5.78 7.80
CA ASP A 132 -4.98 -5.84 6.51
C ASP A 132 -4.50 -7.27 6.20
N VAL A 133 -3.83 -7.92 7.16
CA VAL A 133 -3.33 -9.30 7.01
C VAL A 133 -4.46 -10.29 6.73
N LEU A 134 -5.56 -10.19 7.48
CA LEU A 134 -6.71 -11.08 7.34
C LEU A 134 -7.42 -10.93 5.98
N LEU A 135 -7.48 -9.71 5.45
CA LEU A 135 -8.20 -9.41 4.22
C LEU A 135 -7.32 -9.48 2.95
N PHE A 136 -6.00 -9.52 3.11
CA PHE A 136 -5.07 -9.63 1.99
C PHE A 136 -5.39 -10.78 1.01
N PRO A 137 -5.67 -12.03 1.47
CA PRO A 137 -6.00 -13.12 0.54
C PRO A 137 -7.32 -12.90 -0.20
N VAL A 138 -8.24 -12.15 0.42
CA VAL A 138 -9.58 -11.86 -0.14
C VAL A 138 -9.49 -10.83 -1.26
N SER A 139 -8.57 -9.86 -1.17
CA SER A 139 -8.41 -8.77 -2.11
C SER A 139 -8.28 -9.22 -3.57
N GLY A 140 -7.37 -10.17 -3.85
CA GLY A 140 -7.17 -10.71 -5.20
C GLY A 140 -8.43 -11.38 -5.74
N HIS A 141 -9.08 -12.21 -4.92
CA HIS A 141 -10.30 -12.91 -5.30
C HIS A 141 -11.46 -11.97 -5.63
N VAL A 142 -11.61 -10.90 -4.85
CA VAL A 142 -12.63 -9.86 -5.09
C VAL A 142 -12.35 -9.14 -6.40
N MET A 143 -11.10 -8.73 -6.65
CA MET A 143 -10.70 -8.07 -7.91
C MET A 143 -10.92 -8.95 -9.14
N ASP A 144 -10.68 -10.26 -9.02
CA ASP A 144 -10.85 -11.19 -10.14
C ASP A 144 -12.33 -11.49 -10.42
N ARG A 145 -13.19 -11.50 -9.39
CA ARG A 145 -14.63 -11.78 -9.56
C ARG A 145 -15.47 -10.55 -9.89
N LEU A 146 -15.24 -9.43 -9.22
CA LEU A 146 -16.09 -8.23 -9.34
C LEU A 146 -15.55 -7.22 -10.36
N GLY A 147 -14.30 -7.36 -10.79
CA GLY A 147 -13.58 -6.37 -11.60
C GLY A 147 -12.74 -5.44 -10.76
N ARG A 148 -11.81 -4.72 -11.42
CA ARG A 148 -10.83 -3.87 -10.73
C ARG A 148 -11.49 -2.68 -10.05
N LEU A 149 -12.31 -1.96 -10.81
CA LEU A 149 -12.97 -0.75 -10.32
C LEU A 149 -13.93 -1.05 -9.16
N SER A 150 -14.78 -2.09 -9.34
CA SER A 150 -15.77 -2.50 -8.33
C SER A 150 -15.14 -2.99 -7.02
N ALA A 151 -13.92 -3.48 -7.05
CA ALA A 151 -13.17 -3.87 -5.85
C ALA A 151 -12.43 -2.69 -5.23
N MET A 152 -11.76 -1.86 -6.06
CA MET A 152 -10.86 -0.82 -5.60
C MET A 152 -11.60 0.41 -5.05
N VAL A 153 -12.70 0.84 -5.68
CA VAL A 153 -13.47 2.02 -5.23
C VAL A 153 -13.99 1.86 -3.80
N PRO A 154 -14.66 0.75 -3.42
CA PRO A 154 -15.07 0.57 -2.03
C PRO A 154 -13.88 0.45 -1.06
N ALA A 155 -12.82 -0.25 -1.46
CA ALA A 155 -11.65 -0.45 -0.61
C ALA A 155 -10.94 0.88 -0.27
N TYR A 156 -10.67 1.70 -1.27
CA TYR A 156 -10.09 3.03 -1.05
C TYR A 156 -11.11 4.04 -0.48
N GLY A 157 -12.39 3.84 -0.74
CA GLY A 157 -13.48 4.57 -0.08
C GLY A 157 -13.50 4.33 1.43
N LEU A 158 -13.33 3.08 1.88
CA LEU A 158 -13.19 2.74 3.30
C LEU A 158 -11.95 3.41 3.92
N LEU A 159 -10.81 3.45 3.20
CA LEU A 159 -9.64 4.19 3.66
C LEU A 159 -9.95 5.68 3.84
N THR A 160 -10.68 6.28 2.90
CA THR A 160 -11.14 7.68 2.98
C THR A 160 -12.05 7.90 4.20
N VAL A 161 -13.06 7.04 4.38
CA VAL A 161 -13.98 7.11 5.52
C VAL A 161 -13.21 6.97 6.85
N GLY A 162 -12.29 6.02 6.94
CA GLY A 162 -11.45 5.84 8.12
C GLY A 162 -10.60 7.06 8.46
N LEU A 163 -10.09 7.79 7.47
CA LEU A 163 -9.35 9.05 7.67
C LEU A 163 -10.28 10.18 8.16
N PHE A 164 -11.52 10.28 7.67
CA PHE A 164 -12.49 11.23 8.20
C PHE A 164 -12.93 10.88 9.62
N LEU A 165 -13.13 9.59 9.92
CA LEU A 165 -13.39 9.14 11.29
C LEU A 165 -12.23 9.51 12.23
N LEU A 166 -10.99 9.36 11.77
CA LEU A 166 -9.81 9.74 12.53
C LEU A 166 -9.78 11.26 12.82
N ALA A 167 -10.22 12.08 11.88
CA ALA A 167 -10.28 13.53 12.02
C ALA A 167 -11.22 13.99 13.15
N SER A 168 -12.27 13.20 13.41
CA SER A 168 -13.28 13.47 14.45
C SER A 168 -13.08 12.64 15.73
N ALA A 169 -12.01 11.82 15.80
CA ALA A 169 -11.78 10.92 16.91
C ALA A 169 -11.08 11.65 18.06
N ASP A 170 -11.79 11.84 19.16
CA ASP A 170 -11.34 12.42 20.41
C ASP A 170 -11.14 11.40 21.55
N THR A 171 -11.43 10.13 21.27
CA THR A 171 -11.33 9.00 22.21
C THR A 171 -10.49 7.87 21.64
N THR A 172 -9.88 7.09 22.52
CA THR A 172 -9.13 5.88 22.13
C THR A 172 -9.98 4.91 21.30
N THR A 173 -11.26 4.74 21.66
CA THR A 173 -12.18 3.89 20.93
C THR A 173 -12.46 4.42 19.52
N GLY A 174 -12.62 5.74 19.38
CA GLY A 174 -12.80 6.41 18.09
C GLY A 174 -11.59 6.21 17.18
N VAL A 175 -10.38 6.39 17.70
CA VAL A 175 -9.13 6.15 16.95
C VAL A 175 -8.97 4.69 16.59
N LEU A 176 -9.33 3.76 17.48
CA LEU A 176 -9.31 2.32 17.20
C LEU A 176 -10.28 1.96 16.07
N ALA A 177 -11.51 2.47 16.12
CA ALA A 177 -12.51 2.26 15.07
C ALA A 177 -12.03 2.81 13.71
N ALA A 178 -11.48 4.04 13.69
CA ALA A 178 -10.89 4.63 12.50
C ALA A 178 -9.73 3.78 11.96
N GLY A 179 -8.82 3.33 12.83
CA GLY A 179 -7.70 2.45 12.49
C GLY A 179 -8.16 1.12 11.88
N LEU A 180 -9.21 0.52 12.44
CA LEU A 180 -9.80 -0.72 11.94
C LEU A 180 -10.43 -0.53 10.55
N VAL A 181 -11.23 0.51 10.37
CA VAL A 181 -11.85 0.83 9.05
C VAL A 181 -10.77 1.08 8.00
N MET A 182 -9.73 1.85 8.33
CA MET A 182 -8.59 2.06 7.44
C MET A 182 -7.85 0.75 7.14
N GLY A 183 -7.70 -0.12 8.13
CA GLY A 183 -7.08 -1.44 7.97
C GLY A 183 -7.86 -2.34 7.02
N VAL A 184 -9.18 -2.39 7.15
CA VAL A 184 -10.07 -3.12 6.23
C VAL A 184 -9.92 -2.60 4.81
N GLY A 185 -10.00 -1.28 4.60
CA GLY A 185 -9.81 -0.66 3.29
C GLY A 185 -8.45 -0.97 2.68
N ASN A 186 -7.39 -0.91 3.49
CA ASN A 186 -6.04 -1.23 3.06
C ASN A 186 -5.86 -2.72 2.68
N GLY A 187 -6.42 -3.63 3.47
CA GLY A 187 -6.38 -5.06 3.20
C GLY A 187 -7.09 -5.43 1.90
N LEU A 188 -8.31 -4.89 1.69
CA LEU A 188 -9.08 -5.12 0.47
C LEU A 188 -8.46 -4.48 -0.78
N SER A 189 -7.65 -3.44 -0.63
CA SER A 189 -6.93 -2.79 -1.74
C SER A 189 -5.50 -3.33 -1.95
N SER A 190 -5.13 -4.40 -1.26
CA SER A 190 -3.79 -4.98 -1.33
C SER A 190 -3.49 -5.54 -2.72
N GLY A 191 -2.30 -5.22 -3.26
CA GLY A 191 -1.89 -5.65 -4.60
C GLY A 191 -2.54 -4.88 -5.76
N SER A 192 -3.59 -4.09 -5.51
CA SER A 192 -4.38 -3.44 -6.54
C SER A 192 -3.57 -2.48 -7.44
N LEU A 193 -2.62 -1.73 -6.87
CA LEU A 193 -1.76 -0.83 -7.67
C LEU A 193 -0.85 -1.59 -8.62
N PHE A 194 -0.31 -2.73 -8.18
CA PHE A 194 0.52 -3.57 -9.04
C PHE A 194 -0.32 -4.21 -10.16
N THR A 195 -1.50 -4.70 -9.82
CA THR A 195 -2.45 -5.26 -10.79
C THR A 195 -2.87 -4.21 -11.81
N LEU A 196 -3.28 -3.02 -11.34
CA LEU A 196 -3.68 -1.91 -12.20
C LEU A 196 -2.53 -1.48 -13.14
N GLY A 197 -1.30 -1.41 -12.61
CA GLY A 197 -0.12 -1.10 -13.40
C GLY A 197 0.16 -2.16 -14.47
N SER A 198 0.00 -3.45 -14.14
CA SER A 198 0.21 -4.54 -15.09
C SER A 198 -0.89 -4.65 -16.14
N ASP A 199 -2.14 -4.34 -15.80
CA ASP A 199 -3.26 -4.36 -16.77
C ASP A 199 -3.09 -3.32 -17.90
N VAL A 200 -2.46 -2.17 -17.60
CA VAL A 200 -2.22 -1.10 -18.60
C VAL A 200 -0.82 -1.09 -19.17
N ALA A 201 0.05 -1.99 -18.72
CA ALA A 201 1.42 -2.06 -19.19
C ALA A 201 1.51 -2.55 -20.64
N PRO A 202 2.36 -1.92 -21.49
CA PRO A 202 2.58 -2.41 -22.83
C PRO A 202 3.25 -3.80 -22.80
N PRO A 203 2.92 -4.71 -23.75
CA PRO A 203 3.55 -6.03 -23.83
C PRO A 203 5.08 -5.94 -23.94
N GLU A 204 5.54 -4.97 -24.75
CA GLU A 204 6.96 -4.67 -24.93
C GLU A 204 7.40 -3.63 -23.91
N GLY A 205 8.22 -4.02 -22.92
CA GLY A 205 8.73 -3.14 -21.89
C GLY A 205 7.87 -3.04 -20.63
N THR A 206 7.06 -4.04 -20.34
CA THR A 206 6.23 -4.13 -19.11
C THR A 206 7.04 -3.85 -17.84
N ALA A 207 8.26 -4.42 -17.70
CA ALA A 207 9.11 -4.20 -16.53
C ALA A 207 9.52 -2.73 -16.37
N SER A 208 9.93 -2.08 -17.47
CA SER A 208 10.29 -0.65 -17.48
C SER A 208 9.10 0.25 -17.19
N PHE A 209 7.91 -0.12 -17.70
CA PHE A 209 6.66 0.60 -17.41
C PHE A 209 6.27 0.50 -15.93
N LEU A 210 6.29 -0.70 -15.35
CA LEU A 210 6.01 -0.91 -13.92
C LEU A 210 7.02 -0.19 -13.02
N SER A 211 8.30 -0.15 -13.44
CA SER A 211 9.32 0.64 -12.74
C SER A 211 9.00 2.14 -12.79
N ALA A 212 8.56 2.66 -13.94
CA ALA A 212 8.13 4.06 -14.05
C ALA A 212 6.92 4.36 -13.16
N VAL A 213 5.91 3.47 -13.16
CA VAL A 213 4.75 3.58 -12.26
C VAL A 213 5.22 3.60 -10.80
N SER A 214 6.14 2.71 -10.41
CA SER A 214 6.67 2.66 -9.04
C SER A 214 7.36 3.96 -8.65
N VAL A 215 8.21 4.53 -9.50
CA VAL A 215 8.88 5.82 -9.23
C VAL A 215 7.86 6.94 -8.99
N VAL A 216 6.82 7.01 -9.81
CA VAL A 216 5.77 8.03 -9.66
C VAL A 216 4.99 7.81 -8.36
N THR A 217 4.61 6.57 -8.06
CA THR A 217 3.85 6.24 -6.84
C THR A 217 4.68 6.43 -5.57
N ASP A 218 6.00 6.21 -5.63
CA ASP A 218 6.92 6.46 -4.51
C ASP A 218 7.04 7.94 -4.16
N GLY A 219 6.80 8.84 -5.12
CA GLY A 219 6.58 10.27 -4.84
C GLY A 219 5.46 10.49 -3.81
N GLY A 220 4.38 9.75 -3.91
CA GLY A 220 3.28 9.78 -2.94
C GLY A 220 3.70 9.33 -1.53
N ARG A 221 4.59 8.33 -1.42
CA ARG A 221 5.12 7.87 -0.12
C ARG A 221 5.86 8.97 0.64
N VAL A 222 6.54 9.84 -0.08
CA VAL A 222 7.24 11.00 0.52
C VAL A 222 6.25 12.12 0.83
N LEU A 223 5.35 12.41 -0.10
CA LEU A 223 4.42 13.53 0.02
C LEU A 223 3.38 13.33 1.13
N GLY A 224 2.96 12.10 1.42
CA GLY A 224 1.99 11.81 2.47
C GLY A 224 2.45 12.23 3.86
N PRO A 225 3.56 11.70 4.39
CA PRO A 225 4.12 12.13 5.67
C PRO A 225 4.46 13.62 5.72
N LEU A 226 4.96 14.19 4.61
CA LEU A 226 5.26 15.62 4.52
C LEU A 226 3.98 16.45 4.66
N LEU A 227 2.90 16.08 3.97
CA LEU A 227 1.60 16.73 4.10
C LEU A 227 1.09 16.68 5.53
N VAL A 228 1.17 15.50 6.17
CA VAL A 228 0.79 15.34 7.58
C VAL A 228 1.59 16.29 8.48
N GLY A 229 2.92 16.32 8.32
CA GLY A 229 3.78 17.20 9.13
C GLY A 229 3.45 18.68 8.96
N LEU A 230 3.31 19.13 7.73
CA LEU A 230 3.01 20.52 7.39
C LEU A 230 1.63 20.96 7.90
N VAL A 231 0.59 20.15 7.64
CA VAL A 231 -0.79 20.51 8.04
C VAL A 231 -0.96 20.37 9.56
N ALA A 232 -0.37 19.33 10.18
CA ALA A 232 -0.42 19.17 11.62
C ALA A 232 0.27 20.34 12.36
N ALA A 233 1.39 20.83 11.84
CA ALA A 233 2.08 22.00 12.41
C ALA A 233 1.29 23.30 12.24
N ALA A 234 0.58 23.46 11.14
CA ALA A 234 -0.17 24.69 10.82
C ALA A 234 -1.57 24.72 11.45
N ALA A 235 -2.28 23.59 11.47
CA ALA A 235 -3.71 23.52 11.79
C ALA A 235 -4.09 22.38 12.76
N GLY A 236 -3.16 21.52 13.12
CA GLY A 236 -3.37 20.40 14.04
C GLY A 236 -3.68 19.07 13.34
N LEU A 237 -3.68 17.98 14.13
CA LEU A 237 -3.77 16.61 13.65
C LEU A 237 -5.12 16.28 12.97
N ALA A 238 -6.22 16.87 13.47
CA ALA A 238 -7.53 16.67 12.87
C ALA A 238 -7.57 17.18 11.41
N TRP A 239 -7.01 18.36 11.17
CA TRP A 239 -6.92 18.89 9.79
C TRP A 239 -5.94 18.13 8.92
N ALA A 240 -4.87 17.56 9.48
CA ALA A 240 -3.98 16.66 8.76
C ALA A 240 -4.72 15.39 8.32
N ALA A 241 -5.61 14.84 9.17
CA ALA A 241 -6.47 13.71 8.81
C ALA A 241 -7.46 14.08 7.69
N VAL A 242 -8.10 15.25 7.78
CA VAL A 242 -8.98 15.76 6.73
C VAL A 242 -8.22 15.93 5.40
N ALA A 243 -7.02 16.52 5.44
CA ALA A 243 -6.21 16.71 4.24
C ALA A 243 -5.88 15.38 3.55
N LEU A 244 -5.47 14.36 4.30
CA LEU A 244 -5.24 13.02 3.76
C LEU A 244 -6.53 12.37 3.24
N ALA A 245 -7.66 12.56 3.93
CA ALA A 245 -8.96 12.05 3.50
C ALA A 245 -9.37 12.67 2.15
N VAL A 246 -9.17 13.99 2.00
CA VAL A 246 -9.43 14.70 0.72
C VAL A 246 -8.51 14.19 -0.38
N VAL A 247 -7.20 14.01 -0.10
CA VAL A 247 -6.24 13.45 -1.06
C VAL A 247 -6.71 12.07 -1.53
N MET A 248 -7.16 11.20 -0.60
CA MET A 248 -7.63 9.87 -0.96
C MET A 248 -8.97 9.92 -1.70
N ALA A 249 -9.91 10.79 -1.30
CA ALA A 249 -11.17 10.99 -2.00
C ALA A 249 -10.96 11.44 -3.46
N LEU A 250 -10.02 12.37 -3.68
CA LEU A 250 -9.62 12.77 -5.03
C LEU A 250 -9.01 11.59 -5.80
N GLY A 251 -8.24 10.73 -5.13
CA GLY A 251 -7.73 9.49 -5.70
C GLY A 251 -8.85 8.54 -6.14
N VAL A 252 -9.86 8.34 -5.29
CA VAL A 252 -11.04 7.51 -5.62
C VAL A 252 -11.82 8.08 -6.79
N LEU A 253 -12.04 9.38 -6.82
CA LEU A 253 -12.71 10.05 -7.95
C LEU A 253 -11.89 9.91 -9.24
N TRP A 254 -10.57 10.11 -9.16
CA TRP A 254 -9.69 9.92 -10.30
C TRP A 254 -9.71 8.49 -10.83
N LEU A 255 -9.69 7.51 -9.92
CA LEU A 255 -9.81 6.10 -10.27
C LEU A 255 -11.13 5.82 -11.01
N ALA A 256 -12.23 6.31 -10.47
CA ALA A 256 -13.55 6.05 -11.02
C ALA A 256 -13.80 6.73 -12.38
N ILE A 257 -13.30 7.97 -12.57
CA ILE A 257 -13.61 8.79 -13.75
C ILE A 257 -12.54 8.66 -14.85
N VAL A 258 -11.25 8.64 -14.46
CA VAL A 258 -10.14 8.75 -15.42
C VAL A 258 -9.51 7.40 -15.73
N VAL A 259 -9.33 6.56 -14.71
CA VAL A 259 -8.74 5.22 -14.90
C VAL A 259 -9.79 4.25 -15.45
N GLY A 260 -10.94 4.15 -14.79
CA GLY A 260 -12.02 3.26 -15.21
C GLY A 260 -11.73 1.78 -14.96
N GLU A 261 -12.55 0.90 -15.53
CA GLU A 261 -12.36 -0.56 -15.47
C GLU A 261 -11.24 -0.98 -16.44
N THR A 262 -10.28 -1.74 -15.93
CA THR A 262 -9.11 -2.22 -16.70
C THR A 262 -9.09 -3.73 -16.90
N SER A 263 -10.06 -4.46 -16.31
CA SER A 263 -10.15 -5.90 -16.53
C SER A 263 -10.71 -6.20 -17.91
N ASP A 264 -10.00 -7.02 -18.70
CA ASP A 264 -10.50 -7.62 -19.96
C ASP A 264 -11.59 -8.66 -19.63
N ARG A 265 -12.75 -8.21 -19.17
CA ARG A 265 -13.93 -9.08 -19.19
C ARG A 265 -14.46 -9.14 -20.61
N PRO A 266 -14.68 -10.33 -21.21
CA PRO A 266 -15.53 -10.43 -22.38
C PRO A 266 -16.88 -9.84 -21.93
N THR A 267 -17.21 -8.66 -22.43
CA THR A 267 -18.57 -8.11 -22.34
C THR A 267 -19.49 -9.18 -22.88
N GLY A 268 -20.48 -9.61 -22.06
CA GLY A 268 -21.38 -10.74 -22.35
C GLY A 268 -22.26 -10.59 -23.59
N ASP A 269 -21.95 -9.68 -24.49
CA ASP A 269 -22.66 -9.43 -25.74
C ASP A 269 -22.20 -10.32 -26.91
N GLY A 270 -21.21 -11.25 -26.69
CA GLY A 270 -20.69 -12.13 -27.72
C GLY A 270 -21.48 -13.43 -27.96
N LEU A 271 -22.53 -13.73 -27.18
CA LEU A 271 -23.29 -15.00 -27.29
C LEU A 271 -24.63 -14.90 -28.09
N ALA A 272 -24.90 -13.75 -28.73
CA ALA A 272 -26.20 -13.56 -29.42
C ALA A 272 -26.17 -13.58 -30.95
N THR A 273 -25.04 -13.90 -31.61
CA THR A 273 -24.94 -13.85 -33.08
C THR A 273 -24.31 -15.08 -33.73
N THR A 274 -24.49 -16.28 -33.15
CA THR A 274 -24.22 -17.52 -33.90
C THR A 274 -25.39 -18.50 -33.77
N GLY A 275 -26.50 -18.16 -34.43
CA GLY A 275 -27.72 -18.98 -34.53
C GLY A 275 -28.60 -18.47 -35.64
N ALA A 276 -28.14 -18.61 -36.91
CA ALA A 276 -28.96 -18.62 -38.13
C ALA A 276 -28.24 -19.40 -39.23
#